data_00121b6f592e7a58c4e80dda5c927be0
#
_entry.id   00121b6f592e7a58c4e80dda5c927be0
#
_cell.length_a   1.000
_cell.length_b   1.000
_cell.length_c   1.000
_cell.angle_alpha   90.00
_cell.angle_beta   90.00
_cell.angle_gamma   90.00
#
_symmetry.space_group_name_H-M   'P 1'
#
loop_
_entity.id
_entity.type
_entity.pdbx_description
1 polymer ?
#
loop_
_entity_poly.entity_id
_entity_poly.type
_entity_poly.pdbx_seq_one_letter_code
_entity_poly.pdbx_strand_id
1 'polypeptide(L)'
;MNALGEFIRAQRQLANLSLREMAAMTSVSNAYLSQVERGLHQPSLKVLHSIAAALQLSTEQLLAQAGWVSGAREAAAGSGTEEAIRTDPRLTPEQRAALLGVYRSFVDLE
;
A
#
# COMPACT_ATOMS: atom_id res chain seq x y z
N MET A 1 -16.84 -1.74 4.36
CA MET A 1 -16.38 -2.92 3.62
C MET A 1 -14.86 -2.86 3.49
N ASN A 2 -14.18 -3.93 3.81
CA ASN A 2 -12.72 -3.94 3.86
C ASN A 2 -12.14 -4.88 2.80
N ALA A 3 -11.79 -4.32 1.65
CA ALA A 3 -11.24 -5.08 0.54
C ALA A 3 -9.91 -5.77 0.90
N LEU A 4 -9.08 -5.11 1.70
CA LEU A 4 -7.79 -5.68 2.10
C LEU A 4 -7.97 -6.92 2.97
N GLY A 5 -8.81 -6.84 3.99
CA GLY A 5 -9.04 -7.98 4.88
C GLY A 5 -9.65 -9.17 4.16
N GLU A 6 -10.61 -8.91 3.30
CA GLU A 6 -11.23 -9.96 2.49
C GLU A 6 -10.23 -10.59 1.53
N PHE A 7 -9.38 -9.80 0.92
CA PHE A 7 -8.34 -10.30 0.03
C PHE A 7 -7.34 -11.18 0.79
N ILE A 8 -6.88 -10.73 1.94
CA ILE A 8 -5.96 -11.51 2.78
C ILE A 8 -6.58 -12.84 3.15
N ARG A 9 -7.84 -12.82 3.59
CA ARG A 9 -8.54 -14.04 3.97
C ARG A 9 -8.65 -15.01 2.80
N ALA A 10 -9.03 -14.50 1.62
CA ALA A 10 -9.15 -15.34 0.44
C ALA A 10 -7.82 -15.96 0.05
N GLN A 11 -6.75 -15.19 0.07
CA GLN A 11 -5.42 -15.70 -0.27
C GLN A 11 -4.94 -16.73 0.75
N ARG A 12 -5.24 -16.49 2.04
CA ARG A 12 -4.91 -17.44 3.09
C ARG A 12 -5.62 -18.77 2.87
N GLN A 13 -6.90 -18.72 2.52
CA GLN A 13 -7.68 -19.93 2.24
C GLN A 13 -7.17 -20.67 1.01
N LEU A 14 -6.81 -19.93 -0.04
CA LEU A 14 -6.23 -20.53 -1.25
C LEU A 14 -4.90 -21.20 -0.98
N ALA A 15 -4.13 -20.68 -0.03
CA ALA A 15 -2.85 -21.26 0.38
C ALA A 15 -3.02 -22.41 1.37
N ASN A 16 -4.25 -22.74 1.76
CA ASN A 16 -4.56 -23.79 2.76
C ASN A 16 -3.93 -23.51 4.13
N LEU A 17 -3.83 -22.24 4.48
CA LEU A 17 -3.29 -21.82 5.78
C LEU A 17 -4.44 -21.56 6.75
N SER A 18 -4.31 -22.08 7.97
CA SER A 18 -5.21 -21.70 9.03
C SER A 18 -4.86 -20.30 9.52
N LEU A 19 -5.79 -19.67 10.22
CA LEU A 19 -5.51 -18.37 10.82
C LEU A 19 -4.33 -18.46 11.79
N ARG A 20 -4.28 -19.54 12.58
CA ARG A 20 -3.19 -19.78 13.52
C ARG A 20 -1.84 -19.92 12.82
N GLU A 21 -1.81 -20.68 11.73
CA GLU A 21 -0.57 -20.86 10.97
C GLU A 21 -0.06 -19.54 10.42
N MET A 22 -0.95 -18.75 9.83
CA MET A 22 -0.56 -17.46 9.28
C MET A 22 -0.14 -16.48 10.38
N ALA A 23 -0.82 -16.50 11.53
CA ALA A 23 -0.44 -15.67 12.66
C ALA A 23 0.98 -16.01 13.14
N ALA A 24 1.31 -17.30 13.21
CA ALA A 24 2.66 -17.73 13.58
C ALA A 24 3.70 -17.25 12.57
N MET A 25 3.38 -17.35 11.27
CA MET A 25 4.30 -16.92 10.21
C MET A 25 4.54 -15.42 10.21
N THR A 26 3.56 -14.65 10.65
CA THR A 26 3.62 -13.18 10.63
C THR A 26 3.99 -12.59 12.00
N SER A 27 4.20 -13.44 13.00
CA SER A 27 4.56 -13.03 14.37
C SER A 27 3.53 -12.10 15.01
N VAL A 28 2.25 -12.32 14.71
CA VAL A 28 1.14 -11.58 15.33
C VAL A 28 0.19 -12.58 15.99
N SER A 29 -0.69 -12.09 16.86
CA SER A 29 -1.66 -12.97 17.51
C SER A 29 -2.80 -13.36 16.56
N ASN A 30 -3.45 -14.49 16.85
CA ASN A 30 -4.66 -14.90 16.13
C ASN A 30 -5.73 -13.82 16.20
N ALA A 31 -5.92 -13.23 17.38
CA ALA A 31 -6.93 -12.19 17.57
C ALA A 31 -6.65 -10.98 16.70
N TYR A 32 -5.39 -10.55 16.64
CA TYR A 32 -4.99 -9.42 15.80
C TYR A 32 -5.26 -9.72 14.32
N LEU A 33 -4.81 -10.88 13.85
CA LEU A 33 -4.96 -11.24 12.44
C LEU A 33 -6.44 -11.39 12.07
N SER A 34 -7.25 -11.97 12.97
CA SER A 34 -8.69 -12.06 12.77
C SER A 34 -9.31 -10.67 12.60
N GLN A 35 -8.90 -9.70 13.43
CA GLN A 35 -9.39 -8.34 13.32
C GLN A 35 -8.99 -7.69 12.00
N VAL A 36 -7.78 -7.95 11.53
CA VAL A 36 -7.33 -7.45 10.22
C VAL A 36 -8.19 -8.02 9.09
N GLU A 37 -8.44 -9.33 9.11
CA GLU A 37 -9.24 -9.96 8.06
C GLU A 37 -10.69 -9.48 8.08
N ARG A 38 -11.21 -9.12 9.26
CA ARG A 38 -12.58 -8.64 9.41
C ARG A 38 -12.71 -7.14 9.20
N GLY A 39 -11.61 -6.46 8.96
CA GLY A 39 -11.62 -5.02 8.73
C GLY A 39 -11.74 -4.18 9.98
N LEU A 40 -11.56 -4.78 11.16
CA LEU A 40 -11.68 -4.08 12.45
C LEU A 40 -10.39 -3.42 12.88
N HIS A 41 -9.28 -3.75 12.22
CA HIS A 41 -7.99 -3.19 12.56
C HIS A 41 -7.16 -3.06 11.28
N GLN A 42 -6.52 -1.91 11.12
CA GLN A 42 -5.66 -1.66 9.97
C GLN A 42 -4.23 -2.05 10.35
N PRO A 43 -3.61 -2.98 9.62
CA PRO A 43 -2.25 -3.40 9.93
C PRO A 43 -1.24 -2.32 9.58
N SER A 44 -0.11 -2.32 10.30
CA SER A 44 1.01 -1.47 9.94
C SER A 44 1.66 -1.96 8.64
N LEU A 45 2.48 -1.12 8.04
CA LEU A 45 3.21 -1.51 6.82
C LEU A 45 4.12 -2.72 7.09
N LYS A 46 4.74 -2.78 8.26
CA LYS A 46 5.58 -3.89 8.65
C LYS A 46 4.79 -5.21 8.70
N VAL A 47 3.59 -5.17 9.29
CA VAL A 47 2.73 -6.34 9.37
C VAL A 47 2.23 -6.73 7.98
N LEU A 48 1.87 -5.77 7.15
CA LEU A 48 1.48 -6.04 5.76
C LEU A 48 2.59 -6.73 4.99
N HIS A 49 3.82 -6.29 5.18
CA HIS A 49 4.97 -6.92 4.55
C HIS A 49 5.12 -8.38 4.98
N SER A 50 4.93 -8.66 6.27
CA SER A 50 4.99 -10.02 6.80
C SER A 50 3.86 -10.89 6.25
N ILE A 51 2.65 -10.34 6.14
CA ILE A 51 1.50 -11.05 5.57
C ILE A 51 1.76 -11.37 4.11
N ALA A 52 2.27 -10.41 3.35
CA ALA A 52 2.59 -10.62 1.94
C ALA A 52 3.62 -11.74 1.79
N ALA A 53 4.67 -11.74 2.60
CA ALA A 53 5.69 -12.78 2.57
C ALA A 53 5.08 -14.15 2.86
N ALA A 54 4.21 -14.24 3.87
CA ALA A 54 3.55 -15.49 4.23
C ALA A 54 2.67 -16.03 3.09
N LEU A 55 2.04 -15.14 2.34
CA LEU A 55 1.18 -15.50 1.21
C LEU A 55 1.94 -15.59 -0.12
N GLN A 56 3.24 -15.35 -0.11
CA GLN A 56 4.09 -15.31 -1.31
C GLN A 56 3.62 -14.26 -2.31
N LEU A 57 3.20 -13.12 -1.78
CA LEU A 57 2.77 -11.96 -2.57
C LEU A 57 3.71 -10.79 -2.26
N SER A 58 3.66 -9.77 -3.10
CA SER A 58 4.35 -8.52 -2.78
C SER A 58 3.46 -7.64 -1.90
N THR A 59 4.09 -6.79 -1.10
CA THR A 59 3.36 -5.80 -0.30
C THR A 59 2.54 -4.90 -1.22
N GLU A 60 3.09 -4.58 -2.38
CA GLU A 60 2.42 -3.76 -3.38
C GLU A 60 1.11 -4.39 -3.85
N GLN A 61 1.09 -5.70 -4.05
CA GLN A 61 -0.14 -6.40 -4.43
C GLN A 61 -1.23 -6.27 -3.38
N LEU A 62 -0.85 -6.38 -2.10
CA LEU A 62 -1.80 -6.21 -1.01
C LEU A 62 -2.35 -4.78 -0.96
N LEU A 63 -1.48 -3.79 -1.08
CA LEU A 63 -1.89 -2.40 -1.02
C LEU A 63 -2.75 -2.03 -2.22
N ALA A 64 -2.47 -2.59 -3.38
CA ALA A 64 -3.28 -2.37 -4.58
C ALA A 64 -4.70 -2.88 -4.37
N GLN A 65 -4.87 -4.02 -3.71
CA GLN A 65 -6.18 -4.59 -3.44
C GLN A 65 -6.97 -3.74 -2.44
N ALA A 66 -6.27 -3.04 -1.56
CA ALA A 66 -6.91 -2.13 -0.60
C ALA A 66 -7.26 -0.78 -1.22
N GLY A 67 -6.80 -0.52 -2.43
CA GLY A 67 -6.98 0.77 -3.07
C GLY A 67 -6.03 1.85 -2.56
N TRP A 68 -5.13 1.51 -1.65
CA TRP A 68 -4.24 2.50 -1.04
C TRP A 68 -3.14 2.96 -2.00
N VAL A 69 -2.79 2.11 -2.96
CA VAL A 69 -1.67 2.36 -3.87
C VAL A 69 -2.11 3.01 -5.16
N SER A 70 -3.42 3.17 -5.40
CA SER A 70 -3.89 3.77 -6.64
C SER A 70 -3.26 5.13 -6.90
N GLY A 71 -3.37 6.03 -5.92
CA GLY A 71 -2.73 7.34 -6.02
C GLY A 71 -1.22 7.26 -5.96
N ALA A 72 -0.68 6.40 -5.10
CA ALA A 72 0.76 6.22 -4.96
C ALA A 72 1.37 5.60 -6.21
N ARG A 73 0.65 4.68 -6.86
CA ARG A 73 1.10 4.08 -8.11
C ARG A 73 1.15 5.11 -9.23
N GLU A 74 0.15 5.96 -9.30
CA GLU A 74 0.14 7.05 -10.25
C GLU A 74 1.30 8.00 -10.00
N ALA A 75 1.55 8.32 -8.73
CA ALA A 75 2.68 9.13 -8.35
C ALA A 75 4.01 8.45 -8.68
N ALA A 76 4.10 7.14 -8.44
CA ALA A 76 5.30 6.37 -8.77
C ALA A 76 5.53 6.32 -10.28
N ALA A 77 4.47 6.36 -11.06
CA ALA A 77 4.58 6.47 -12.51
C ALA A 77 4.95 7.87 -12.98
N GLY A 78 5.12 8.80 -12.04
CA GLY A 78 5.53 10.15 -12.33
C GLY A 78 4.42 11.05 -12.80
N SER A 79 3.18 10.56 -12.84
CA SER A 79 2.07 11.35 -13.37
C SER A 79 1.29 12.10 -12.30
N GLY A 80 1.10 11.50 -11.14
CA GLY A 80 0.23 12.07 -10.09
C GLY A 80 0.81 13.33 -9.47
N THR A 81 2.04 13.28 -9.00
CA THR A 81 2.66 14.41 -8.31
C THR A 81 2.99 15.55 -9.27
N GLU A 82 3.56 15.23 -10.43
CA GLU A 82 3.86 16.25 -11.42
C GLU A 82 2.60 16.94 -11.93
N GLU A 83 1.57 16.16 -12.19
CA GLU A 83 0.31 16.70 -12.67
C GLU A 83 -0.33 17.60 -11.63
N ALA A 84 -0.29 17.20 -10.35
CA ALA A 84 -0.81 18.01 -9.25
C ALA A 84 -0.08 19.36 -9.17
N ILE A 85 1.23 19.36 -9.36
CA ILE A 85 2.02 20.59 -9.34
C ILE A 85 1.67 21.47 -10.54
N ARG A 86 1.57 20.87 -11.73
CA ARG A 86 1.26 21.62 -12.95
C ARG A 86 -0.10 22.29 -12.93
N THR A 87 -1.06 21.61 -12.32
CA THR A 87 -2.47 22.05 -12.40
C THR A 87 -2.95 22.74 -11.13
N ASP A 88 -2.09 22.91 -10.13
CA ASP A 88 -2.48 23.56 -8.88
C ASP A 88 -2.70 25.07 -9.14
N PRO A 89 -3.93 25.56 -9.01
CA PRO A 89 -4.22 26.97 -9.28
C PRO A 89 -3.65 27.95 -8.26
N ARG A 90 -3.15 27.42 -7.12
CA ARG A 90 -2.55 28.24 -6.06
C ARG A 90 -1.11 28.60 -6.37
N LEU A 91 -0.52 27.98 -7.39
CA LEU A 91 0.87 28.19 -7.76
C LEU A 91 0.98 29.08 -8.98
N THR A 92 1.95 29.99 -8.97
CA THR A 92 2.30 30.74 -10.18
C THR A 92 3.08 29.84 -11.12
N PRO A 93 3.16 30.18 -12.43
CA PRO A 93 3.98 29.40 -13.36
C PRO A 93 5.44 29.27 -12.92
N GLU A 94 6.00 30.30 -12.31
CA GLU A 94 7.38 30.26 -11.80
C GLU A 94 7.50 29.29 -10.63
N GLN A 95 6.52 29.31 -9.73
CA GLN A 95 6.50 28.38 -8.59
C GLN A 95 6.35 26.94 -9.05
N ARG A 96 5.52 26.71 -10.05
CA ARG A 96 5.34 25.37 -10.63
C ARG A 96 6.66 24.85 -11.20
N ALA A 97 7.35 25.70 -11.95
CA ALA A 97 8.64 25.31 -12.53
C ALA A 97 9.67 24.99 -11.46
N ALA A 98 9.72 25.80 -10.41
CA ALA A 98 10.65 25.58 -9.30
C ALA A 98 10.34 24.26 -8.58
N LEU A 99 9.07 24.00 -8.27
CA LEU A 99 8.68 22.77 -7.58
C LEU A 99 8.91 21.54 -8.44
N LEU A 100 8.65 21.62 -9.73
CA LEU A 100 8.93 20.52 -10.64
C LEU A 100 10.42 20.23 -10.73
N GLY A 101 11.24 21.25 -10.72
CA GLY A 101 12.70 21.09 -10.72
C GLY A 101 13.19 20.37 -9.47
N VAL A 102 12.69 20.81 -8.30
CA VAL A 102 13.03 20.16 -7.03
C VAL A 102 12.54 18.72 -7.00
N TYR A 103 11.29 18.50 -7.39
CA TYR A 103 10.70 17.16 -7.43
C TYR A 103 11.52 16.22 -8.30
N ARG A 104 11.87 16.66 -9.50
CA ARG A 104 12.66 15.84 -10.43
C ARG A 104 14.05 15.54 -9.88
N SER A 105 14.65 16.49 -9.18
CA SER A 105 15.98 16.25 -8.60
C SER A 105 15.94 15.15 -7.55
N PHE A 106 14.86 15.03 -6.80
CA PHE A 106 14.70 13.95 -5.83
C PHE A 106 14.42 12.60 -6.50
N VAL A 107 13.59 12.59 -7.52
CA VAL A 107 13.22 11.36 -8.21
C VAL A 107 14.39 10.82 -9.04
N ASP A 108 15.14 11.70 -9.68
CA ASP A 108 16.24 11.31 -10.55
C ASP A 108 17.47 10.84 -9.78
N LEU A 109 17.49 10.99 -8.46
CA LEU A 109 18.57 10.48 -7.64
C LEU A 109 18.55 8.96 -7.51
N GLU A 110 17.48 8.34 -7.90
CA GLU A 110 17.38 6.90 -7.96
C GLU A 110 17.78 6.41 -9.36
#